data_fcaf7fa45a4bd3236a880882f90df619
#
_entry.id   fcaf7fa45a4bd3236a880882f90df619
#
_cell.length_a   1.000
_cell.length_b   1.000
_cell.length_c   1.000
_cell.angle_alpha   90.00
_cell.angle_beta   90.00
_cell.angle_gamma   90.00
#
_symmetry.space_group_name_H-M   'P 1'
#
loop_
_entity.id
_entity.type
_entity.pdbx_description
1 polymer ?
#
loop_
_entity_poly.entity_id
_entity_poly.type
_entity_poly.pdbx_seq_one_letter_code
_entity_poly.pdbx_strand_id
1 'polypeptide(L)'
;MNRFLKGAMILTIAGVIVKVIGAFSKVLVARILGGEGIGLYMMAYPIYQIIVSISAAGIPVAISIMIAEKLANRDMRGVQQVFNVSLRVLTLVGIVFSVGLYASAEWLIKWNIITDPRALIPIQLLSPAIIVVTILSCFRGYFQGFQYMVPTGTSQVFEQIFRVGSMVGLAYYFIDSGLHLAAGGATFATFPGVLAGLIVLVYFYRSQRSLRQQMLSEQNEEAPIERTSAVIKRLFALAIPVSMANIMLPMVSLIDTFIVPKRLMDIGYYLHEATTQFGYLTGMATSLIGLPIILTTALAASLVPAVSEAHATVNKGRIIERASTAMKIANLFAIPACIGLCVLATPISQLIYATPNAGPVIAVISLSIIFLGWQQITAGILQGLGRTIIPMLSIFIGLMVKAILDYQLTGAIELGINGAAWATNLNFAIAALINLVFVKRYVGSIIQCMNLLKIIISAMAMGGATQVSFMFLVDMVGNGAAVAISILIAFIVYILSLWITKAIVMDDMYHMPVIGKRLRKRQAEENQIYEDQY
;
A
#
# COMPACT_ATOMS: atom_id res chain seq x y z
N MET A 1 23.87 17.68 -1.07
CA MET A 1 22.48 17.17 -0.97
C MET A 1 22.01 17.41 0.46
N ASN A 2 20.92 18.13 0.66
CA ASN A 2 20.40 18.54 1.97
C ASN A 2 20.08 17.29 2.83
N ARG A 3 20.36 17.30 4.15
CA ARG A 3 20.11 16.14 5.05
C ARG A 3 18.67 15.62 4.96
N PHE A 4 17.71 16.53 4.83
CA PHE A 4 16.30 16.22 4.63
C PHE A 4 16.05 15.40 3.35
N LEU A 5 16.59 15.83 2.20
CA LEU A 5 16.40 15.14 0.92
C LEU A 5 17.03 13.74 0.93
N LYS A 6 18.20 13.58 1.55
CA LYS A 6 18.84 12.28 1.74
C LYS A 6 17.99 11.34 2.61
N GLY A 7 17.42 11.86 3.69
CA GLY A 7 16.52 11.10 4.56
C GLY A 7 15.25 10.63 3.86
N ALA A 8 14.59 11.53 3.11
CA ALA A 8 13.40 11.21 2.33
C ALA A 8 13.68 10.12 1.28
N MET A 9 14.82 10.20 0.58
CA MET A 9 15.23 9.15 -0.38
C MET A 9 15.43 7.79 0.30
N ILE A 10 16.07 7.74 1.47
CA ILE A 10 16.28 6.48 2.21
C ILE A 10 14.94 5.82 2.55
N LEU A 11 13.97 6.58 3.08
CA LEU A 11 12.64 6.05 3.40
C LEU A 11 11.88 5.60 2.15
N THR A 12 11.99 6.35 1.06
CA THR A 12 11.32 5.98 -0.20
C THR A 12 11.89 4.67 -0.75
N ILE A 13 13.22 4.53 -0.80
CA ILE A 13 13.87 3.31 -1.29
C ILE A 13 13.52 2.12 -0.38
N ALA A 14 13.63 2.29 0.94
CA ALA A 14 13.24 1.26 1.90
C ALA A 14 11.76 0.87 1.74
N GLY A 15 10.87 1.84 1.57
CA GLY A 15 9.45 1.61 1.34
C GLY A 15 9.15 0.83 0.06
N VAL A 16 9.86 1.11 -1.04
CA VAL A 16 9.73 0.34 -2.29
C VAL A 16 10.22 -1.09 -2.10
N ILE A 17 11.41 -1.28 -1.51
CA ILE A 17 11.96 -2.60 -1.22
C ILE A 17 10.98 -3.43 -0.38
N VAL A 18 10.46 -2.85 0.71
CA VAL A 18 9.48 -3.51 1.60
C VAL A 18 8.21 -3.90 0.86
N LYS A 19 7.67 -3.03 -0.01
CA LYS A 19 6.47 -3.33 -0.80
C LYS A 19 6.71 -4.45 -1.81
N VAL A 20 7.85 -4.45 -2.49
CA VAL A 20 8.21 -5.52 -3.44
C VAL A 20 8.35 -6.85 -2.71
N ILE A 21 9.15 -6.91 -1.64
CA ILE A 21 9.31 -8.13 -0.83
C ILE A 21 7.95 -8.60 -0.28
N GLY A 22 7.11 -7.66 0.19
CA GLY A 22 5.77 -7.95 0.70
C GLY A 22 4.82 -8.52 -0.35
N ALA A 23 4.88 -8.06 -1.59
CA ALA A 23 4.09 -8.62 -2.69
C ALA A 23 4.52 -10.06 -3.01
N PHE A 24 5.83 -10.30 -3.12
CA PHE A 24 6.36 -11.65 -3.33
C PHE A 24 6.01 -12.61 -2.20
N SER A 25 6.04 -12.17 -0.94
CA SER A 25 5.70 -13.02 0.20
C SER A 25 4.25 -13.51 0.16
N LYS A 26 3.31 -12.63 -0.21
CA LYS A 26 1.90 -13.00 -0.35
C LYS A 26 1.69 -14.05 -1.43
N VAL A 27 2.42 -13.94 -2.55
CA VAL A 27 2.39 -14.94 -3.61
C VAL A 27 2.89 -16.30 -3.10
N LEU A 28 4.04 -16.32 -2.42
CA LEU A 28 4.62 -17.56 -1.88
C LEU A 28 3.68 -18.23 -0.87
N VAL A 29 3.12 -17.46 0.04
CA VAL A 29 2.20 -18.00 1.06
C VAL A 29 0.88 -18.45 0.43
N ALA A 30 0.33 -17.72 -0.54
CA ALA A 30 -0.87 -18.13 -1.25
C ALA A 30 -0.64 -19.46 -2.03
N ARG A 31 0.59 -19.70 -2.51
CA ARG A 31 0.94 -20.96 -3.15
C ARG A 31 1.06 -22.13 -2.16
N ILE A 32 1.52 -21.87 -0.93
CA ILE A 32 1.65 -22.89 0.12
C ILE A 32 0.28 -23.21 0.72
N LEU A 33 -0.49 -22.19 1.06
CA LEU A 33 -1.76 -22.32 1.78
C LEU A 33 -2.95 -22.64 0.85
N GLY A 34 -2.81 -22.42 -0.46
CA GLY A 34 -3.93 -22.49 -1.39
C GLY A 34 -4.97 -21.39 -1.16
N GLY A 35 -6.09 -21.47 -1.88
CA GLY A 35 -7.19 -20.48 -1.77
C GLY A 35 -7.83 -20.45 -0.39
N GLU A 36 -8.08 -21.61 0.20
CA GLU A 36 -8.74 -21.73 1.50
C GLU A 36 -7.86 -21.19 2.64
N GLY A 37 -6.59 -21.59 2.71
CA GLY A 37 -5.71 -21.13 3.78
C GLY A 37 -5.35 -19.66 3.68
N ILE A 38 -5.20 -19.10 2.47
CA ILE A 38 -5.04 -17.65 2.32
C ILE A 38 -6.32 -16.90 2.66
N GLY A 39 -7.51 -17.51 2.47
CA GLY A 39 -8.78 -16.99 2.93
C GLY A 39 -8.83 -16.85 4.45
N LEU A 40 -8.42 -17.88 5.20
CA LEU A 40 -8.32 -17.83 6.66
C LEU A 40 -7.32 -16.75 7.14
N TYR A 41 -6.17 -16.63 6.48
CA TYR A 41 -5.21 -15.57 6.73
C TYR A 41 -5.84 -14.18 6.52
N MET A 42 -6.58 -14.00 5.41
CA MET A 42 -7.19 -12.72 5.05
C MET A 42 -8.43 -12.38 5.88
N MET A 43 -9.06 -13.32 6.56
CA MET A 43 -10.10 -13.03 7.56
C MET A 43 -9.53 -12.37 8.82
N ALA A 44 -8.29 -12.68 9.19
CA ALA A 44 -7.64 -12.14 10.38
C ALA A 44 -6.92 -10.80 10.11
N TYR A 45 -6.26 -10.67 8.96
CA TYR A 45 -5.31 -9.61 8.71
C TYR A 45 -5.92 -8.19 8.64
N PRO A 46 -7.10 -7.93 8.04
CA PRO A 46 -7.72 -6.59 8.03
C PRO A 46 -8.09 -6.08 9.42
N ILE A 47 -8.52 -6.97 10.32
CA ILE A 47 -8.83 -6.61 11.71
C ILE A 47 -7.58 -6.09 12.41
N TYR A 48 -6.49 -6.83 12.30
CA TYR A 48 -5.18 -6.41 12.80
C TYR A 48 -4.74 -5.06 12.21
N GLN A 49 -4.89 -4.86 10.89
CA GLN A 49 -4.51 -3.62 10.23
C GLN A 49 -5.28 -2.41 10.75
N ILE A 50 -6.58 -2.55 11.03
CA ILE A 50 -7.39 -1.48 11.61
C ILE A 50 -6.91 -1.15 13.02
N ILE A 51 -6.69 -2.17 13.86
CA ILE A 51 -6.18 -1.97 15.23
C ILE A 51 -4.83 -1.26 15.20
N VAL A 52 -3.92 -1.68 14.33
CA VAL A 52 -2.62 -1.00 14.15
C VAL A 52 -2.78 0.42 13.62
N SER A 53 -3.73 0.65 12.71
CA SER A 53 -4.00 2.01 12.20
C SER A 53 -4.49 2.95 13.31
N ILE A 54 -5.32 2.46 14.22
CA ILE A 54 -5.80 3.22 15.37
C ILE A 54 -4.67 3.46 16.39
N SER A 55 -3.93 2.40 16.74
CA SER A 55 -3.00 2.40 17.87
C SER A 55 -1.58 2.87 17.53
N ALA A 56 -1.19 2.83 16.25
CA ALA A 56 0.21 3.02 15.88
C ALA A 56 0.46 3.91 14.65
N ALA A 57 -0.47 4.04 13.70
CA ALA A 57 -0.17 4.65 12.40
C ALA A 57 0.13 6.17 12.45
N GLY A 58 -0.62 6.94 13.25
CA GLY A 58 -0.40 8.39 13.43
C GLY A 58 0.72 8.75 14.40
N ILE A 59 1.16 7.79 15.21
CA ILE A 59 2.07 7.99 16.33
C ILE A 59 3.47 8.48 15.90
N PRO A 60 4.14 7.87 14.90
CA PRO A 60 5.46 8.35 14.47
C PRO A 60 5.45 9.80 14.04
N VAL A 61 4.37 10.24 13.36
CA VAL A 61 4.22 11.62 12.91
C VAL A 61 4.07 12.56 14.11
N ALA A 62 3.18 12.23 15.05
CA ALA A 62 2.96 13.04 16.25
C ALA A 62 4.24 13.18 17.08
N ILE A 63 4.92 12.08 17.39
CA ILE A 63 6.18 12.09 18.15
C ILE A 63 7.26 12.87 17.39
N SER A 64 7.36 12.70 16.07
CA SER A 64 8.38 13.41 15.28
C SER A 64 8.19 14.92 15.30
N ILE A 65 6.95 15.40 15.24
CA ILE A 65 6.64 16.84 15.35
C ILE A 65 7.03 17.36 16.74
N MET A 66 6.58 16.69 17.79
CA MET A 66 6.86 17.10 19.18
C MET A 66 8.37 17.11 19.49
N ILE A 67 9.10 16.10 19.02
CA ILE A 67 10.56 16.02 19.20
C ILE A 67 11.27 17.09 18.39
N ALA A 68 10.88 17.32 17.13
CA ALA A 68 11.48 18.33 16.29
C ALA A 68 11.34 19.74 16.89
N GLU A 69 10.18 20.08 17.47
CA GLU A 69 10.00 21.35 18.19
C GLU A 69 10.90 21.47 19.42
N LYS A 70 10.99 20.40 20.23
CA LYS A 70 11.88 20.40 21.41
C LYS A 70 13.35 20.57 21.01
N LEU A 71 13.78 19.89 19.92
CA LEU A 71 15.12 20.03 19.37
C LEU A 71 15.40 21.45 18.82
N ALA A 72 14.44 22.08 18.17
CA ALA A 72 14.56 23.46 17.69
C ALA A 72 14.81 24.44 18.85
N ASN A 73 14.23 24.19 20.00
CA ASN A 73 14.41 24.95 21.23
C ASN A 73 15.60 24.46 22.09
N ARG A 74 16.41 23.52 21.59
CA ARG A 74 17.54 22.89 22.31
C ARG A 74 17.12 22.23 23.63
N ASP A 75 15.84 21.80 23.77
CA ASP A 75 15.28 21.18 24.95
C ASP A 75 15.40 19.64 24.88
N MET A 76 16.59 19.10 25.19
CA MET A 76 16.83 17.64 25.22
C MET A 76 16.11 16.92 26.36
N ARG A 77 15.86 17.61 27.50
CA ARG A 77 15.04 17.05 28.60
C ARG A 77 13.59 16.85 28.13
N GLY A 78 13.04 17.85 27.42
CA GLY A 78 11.72 17.74 26.79
C GLY A 78 11.65 16.64 25.73
N VAL A 79 12.69 16.46 24.90
CA VAL A 79 12.79 15.34 23.96
C VAL A 79 12.69 14.00 24.69
N GLN A 80 13.47 13.84 25.78
CA GLN A 80 13.47 12.60 26.56
C GLN A 80 12.15 12.38 27.28
N GLN A 81 11.52 13.45 27.78
CA GLN A 81 10.19 13.41 28.39
C GLN A 81 9.13 12.94 27.36
N VAL A 82 9.07 13.56 26.19
CA VAL A 82 8.15 13.16 25.11
C VAL A 82 8.33 11.70 24.75
N PHE A 83 9.58 11.25 24.55
CA PHE A 83 9.88 9.86 24.23
C PHE A 83 9.44 8.89 25.33
N ASN A 84 9.81 9.15 26.58
CA ASN A 84 9.50 8.27 27.71
C ASN A 84 8.01 8.21 28.03
N VAL A 85 7.30 9.36 27.96
CA VAL A 85 5.84 9.41 28.16
C VAL A 85 5.15 8.66 27.03
N SER A 86 5.53 8.93 25.78
CA SER A 86 4.97 8.23 24.62
C SER A 86 5.21 6.73 24.71
N LEU A 87 6.42 6.29 25.06
CA LEU A 87 6.75 4.88 25.18
C LEU A 87 5.88 4.17 26.22
N ARG A 88 5.68 4.77 27.40
CA ARG A 88 4.84 4.20 28.48
C ARG A 88 3.37 4.12 28.04
N VAL A 89 2.83 5.21 27.50
CA VAL A 89 1.44 5.28 27.04
C VAL A 89 1.19 4.29 25.91
N LEU A 90 2.08 4.23 24.93
CA LEU A 90 1.93 3.34 23.79
C LEU A 90 2.13 1.87 24.13
N THR A 91 2.97 1.56 25.11
CA THR A 91 3.07 0.20 25.65
C THR A 91 1.74 -0.21 26.29
N LEU A 92 1.13 0.67 27.09
CA LEU A 92 -0.18 0.40 27.69
C LEU A 92 -1.27 0.25 26.61
N VAL A 93 -1.32 1.16 25.65
CA VAL A 93 -2.25 1.09 24.52
C VAL A 93 -2.07 -0.21 23.74
N GLY A 94 -0.82 -0.60 23.46
CA GLY A 94 -0.49 -1.85 22.78
C GLY A 94 -0.96 -3.08 23.57
N ILE A 95 -0.79 -3.11 24.89
CA ILE A 95 -1.28 -4.20 25.74
C ILE A 95 -2.81 -4.25 25.70
N VAL A 96 -3.50 -3.12 25.86
CA VAL A 96 -4.97 -3.06 25.86
C VAL A 96 -5.54 -3.57 24.53
N PHE A 97 -5.01 -3.11 23.38
CA PHE A 97 -5.47 -3.56 22.07
C PHE A 97 -5.07 -5.01 21.77
N SER A 98 -3.91 -5.46 22.22
CA SER A 98 -3.47 -6.86 22.07
C SER A 98 -4.37 -7.81 22.84
N VAL A 99 -4.58 -7.56 24.14
CA VAL A 99 -5.49 -8.36 24.97
C VAL A 99 -6.93 -8.25 24.45
N GLY A 100 -7.33 -7.04 24.04
CA GLY A 100 -8.65 -6.80 23.45
C GLY A 100 -8.88 -7.63 22.19
N LEU A 101 -7.91 -7.69 21.26
CA LEU A 101 -8.04 -8.53 20.06
C LEU A 101 -8.08 -10.02 20.41
N TYR A 102 -7.19 -10.47 21.29
CA TYR A 102 -7.15 -11.86 21.74
C TYR A 102 -8.48 -12.30 22.35
N ALA A 103 -9.01 -11.53 23.30
CA ALA A 103 -10.26 -11.83 23.99
C ALA A 103 -11.50 -11.68 23.07
N SER A 104 -11.51 -10.70 22.17
CA SER A 104 -12.64 -10.49 21.25
C SER A 104 -12.70 -11.51 20.13
N ALA A 105 -11.63 -12.26 19.84
CA ALA A 105 -11.58 -13.21 18.75
C ALA A 105 -12.69 -14.27 18.83
N GLU A 106 -12.95 -14.82 20.03
CA GLU A 106 -14.03 -15.80 20.25
C GLU A 106 -15.42 -15.17 20.04
N TRP A 107 -15.61 -13.90 20.42
CA TRP A 107 -16.87 -13.20 20.24
C TRP A 107 -17.16 -12.91 18.77
N LEU A 108 -16.12 -12.55 18.00
CA LEU A 108 -16.24 -12.32 16.55
C LEU A 108 -16.74 -13.59 15.83
N ILE A 109 -16.27 -14.75 16.25
CA ILE A 109 -16.72 -16.04 15.73
C ILE A 109 -18.13 -16.37 16.23
N LYS A 110 -18.36 -16.29 17.56
CA LYS A 110 -19.62 -16.67 18.20
C LYS A 110 -20.81 -15.86 17.68
N TRP A 111 -20.61 -14.58 17.37
CA TRP A 111 -21.65 -13.72 16.80
C TRP A 111 -21.71 -13.79 15.27
N ASN A 112 -21.00 -14.72 14.67
CA ASN A 112 -20.95 -14.92 13.22
C ASN A 112 -20.58 -13.64 12.44
N ILE A 113 -19.73 -12.79 13.04
CA ILE A 113 -19.13 -11.62 12.38
C ILE A 113 -18.05 -12.11 11.41
N ILE A 114 -17.25 -13.09 11.86
CA ILE A 114 -16.35 -13.87 11.03
C ILE A 114 -16.97 -15.23 10.85
N THR A 115 -17.19 -15.59 9.61
CA THR A 115 -18.01 -16.73 9.22
C THR A 115 -17.30 -18.06 9.46
N ASP A 116 -15.96 -18.11 9.29
CA ASP A 116 -15.19 -19.35 9.45
C ASP A 116 -14.55 -19.46 10.85
N PRO A 117 -14.99 -20.44 11.68
CA PRO A 117 -14.44 -20.62 13.03
C PRO A 117 -12.93 -20.89 13.05
N ARG A 118 -12.37 -21.44 11.98
CA ARG A 118 -10.94 -21.75 11.86
C ARG A 118 -10.07 -20.49 11.82
N ALA A 119 -10.66 -19.31 11.55
CA ALA A 119 -9.97 -18.03 11.61
C ALA A 119 -9.64 -17.58 13.05
N LEU A 120 -10.16 -18.26 14.09
CA LEU A 120 -9.87 -17.95 15.49
C LEU A 120 -8.37 -17.93 15.78
N ILE A 121 -7.65 -19.00 15.41
CA ILE A 121 -6.21 -19.14 15.65
C ILE A 121 -5.41 -18.05 14.91
N PRO A 122 -5.62 -17.80 13.61
CA PRO A 122 -5.00 -16.67 12.92
C PRO A 122 -5.20 -15.31 13.59
N ILE A 123 -6.41 -15.02 14.12
CA ILE A 123 -6.70 -13.75 14.81
C ILE A 123 -5.96 -13.65 16.14
N GLN A 124 -6.02 -14.72 16.95
CA GLN A 124 -5.35 -14.75 18.25
C GLN A 124 -3.82 -14.61 18.14
N LEU A 125 -3.22 -15.28 17.15
CA LEU A 125 -1.78 -15.25 16.92
C LEU A 125 -1.25 -13.92 16.36
N LEU A 126 -2.12 -13.05 15.81
CA LEU A 126 -1.77 -11.67 15.44
C LEU A 126 -1.69 -10.72 16.64
N SER A 127 -2.40 -11.02 17.73
CA SER A 127 -2.55 -10.08 18.84
C SER A 127 -1.22 -9.67 19.51
N PRO A 128 -0.20 -10.53 19.74
CA PRO A 128 1.05 -10.12 20.36
C PRO A 128 1.84 -9.10 19.53
N ALA A 129 1.68 -9.13 18.20
CA ALA A 129 2.36 -8.20 17.32
C ALA A 129 1.97 -6.75 17.59
N ILE A 130 0.75 -6.48 18.09
CA ILE A 130 0.24 -5.12 18.34
C ILE A 130 1.10 -4.40 19.39
N ILE A 131 1.48 -5.08 20.48
CA ILE A 131 2.34 -4.49 21.52
C ILE A 131 3.67 -4.04 20.90
N VAL A 132 4.27 -4.91 20.10
CA VAL A 132 5.58 -4.62 19.51
C VAL A 132 5.50 -3.51 18.47
N VAL A 133 4.43 -3.47 17.65
CA VAL A 133 4.21 -2.42 16.65
C VAL A 133 4.03 -1.05 17.31
N THR A 134 3.29 -0.94 18.40
CA THR A 134 3.09 0.35 19.10
C THR A 134 4.40 0.87 19.68
N ILE A 135 5.22 0.00 20.29
CA ILE A 135 6.55 0.34 20.77
C ILE A 135 7.48 0.75 19.62
N LEU A 136 7.51 -0.05 18.56
CA LEU A 136 8.29 0.23 17.33
C LEU A 136 7.95 1.60 16.74
N SER A 137 6.65 1.96 16.72
CA SER A 137 6.17 3.25 16.21
C SER A 137 6.71 4.43 17.03
N CYS A 138 6.87 4.26 18.36
CA CYS A 138 7.48 5.26 19.22
C CYS A 138 8.95 5.52 18.83
N PHE A 139 9.73 4.47 18.66
CA PHE A 139 11.14 4.60 18.24
C PHE A 139 11.26 5.20 16.81
N ARG A 140 10.39 4.82 15.89
CA ARG A 140 10.37 5.43 14.54
C ARG A 140 10.12 6.93 14.62
N GLY A 141 9.10 7.35 15.39
CA GLY A 141 8.80 8.76 15.62
C GLY A 141 9.99 9.51 16.25
N TYR A 142 10.69 8.90 17.18
CA TYR A 142 11.90 9.46 17.78
C TYR A 142 12.98 9.76 16.73
N PHE A 143 13.37 8.78 15.92
CA PHE A 143 14.40 8.99 14.89
C PHE A 143 13.97 9.94 13.78
N GLN A 144 12.69 9.92 13.40
CA GLN A 144 12.12 10.85 12.43
C GLN A 144 12.16 12.29 12.95
N GLY A 145 11.91 12.51 14.25
CA GLY A 145 12.02 13.83 14.87
C GLY A 145 13.44 14.40 14.84
N PHE A 146 14.47 13.55 14.94
CA PHE A 146 15.86 13.92 14.73
C PHE A 146 16.26 14.06 13.24
N GLN A 147 15.33 13.87 12.32
CA GLN A 147 15.60 13.78 10.88
C GLN A 147 16.66 12.72 10.51
N TYR A 148 16.81 11.71 11.35
CA TYR A 148 17.73 10.59 11.15
C TYR A 148 16.95 9.36 10.67
N MET A 149 16.80 9.24 9.34
CA MET A 149 15.91 8.28 8.71
C MET A 149 16.51 6.88 8.49
N VAL A 150 17.85 6.76 8.60
CA VAL A 150 18.56 5.47 8.41
C VAL A 150 18.02 4.38 9.33
N PRO A 151 17.88 4.59 10.67
CA PRO A 151 17.34 3.55 11.55
C PRO A 151 15.95 3.10 11.16
N THR A 152 15.07 4.06 10.79
CA THR A 152 13.71 3.77 10.37
C THR A 152 13.68 2.93 9.09
N GLY A 153 14.43 3.33 8.05
CA GLY A 153 14.52 2.58 6.80
C GLY A 153 15.08 1.18 7.00
N THR A 154 16.19 1.05 7.75
CA THR A 154 16.81 -0.24 8.06
C THR A 154 15.84 -1.13 8.83
N SER A 155 15.16 -0.60 9.86
CA SER A 155 14.18 -1.37 10.64
C SER A 155 13.04 -1.93 9.78
N GLN A 156 12.55 -1.18 8.79
CA GLN A 156 11.50 -1.62 7.88
C GLN A 156 11.96 -2.79 7.00
N VAL A 157 13.19 -2.72 6.50
CA VAL A 157 13.75 -3.79 5.66
C VAL A 157 13.94 -5.07 6.48
N PHE A 158 14.55 -4.97 7.68
CA PHE A 158 14.73 -6.12 8.57
C PHE A 158 13.38 -6.70 9.02
N GLU A 159 12.43 -5.86 9.42
CA GLU A 159 11.06 -6.28 9.74
C GLU A 159 10.47 -7.12 8.60
N GLN A 160 10.60 -6.66 7.36
CA GLN A 160 10.02 -7.36 6.21
C GLN A 160 10.73 -8.68 5.90
N ILE A 161 12.06 -8.71 5.97
CA ILE A 161 12.84 -9.95 5.74
C ILE A 161 12.46 -11.02 6.77
N PHE A 162 12.44 -10.67 8.05
CA PHE A 162 12.09 -11.61 9.11
C PHE A 162 10.63 -12.03 9.04
N ARG A 163 9.72 -11.12 8.72
CA ARG A 163 8.30 -11.44 8.51
C ARG A 163 8.13 -12.45 7.38
N VAL A 164 8.77 -12.23 6.24
CA VAL A 164 8.64 -13.11 5.08
C VAL A 164 9.26 -14.48 5.36
N GLY A 165 10.46 -14.52 5.92
CA GLY A 165 11.10 -15.78 6.29
C GLY A 165 10.28 -16.60 7.28
N SER A 166 9.77 -15.95 8.35
CA SER A 166 8.91 -16.62 9.32
C SER A 166 7.56 -17.02 8.73
N MET A 167 6.97 -16.20 7.84
CA MET A 167 5.67 -16.44 7.24
C MET A 167 5.68 -17.66 6.33
N VAL A 168 6.70 -17.76 5.46
CA VAL A 168 6.89 -18.93 4.61
C VAL A 168 7.29 -20.16 5.43
N GLY A 169 8.23 -20.00 6.36
CA GLY A 169 8.72 -21.11 7.19
C GLY A 169 7.66 -21.71 8.08
N LEU A 170 6.88 -20.89 8.78
CA LEU A 170 5.80 -21.38 9.66
C LEU A 170 4.60 -21.92 8.89
N ALA A 171 4.24 -21.28 7.75
CA ALA A 171 3.19 -21.83 6.89
C ALA A 171 3.56 -23.23 6.39
N TYR A 172 4.78 -23.41 5.91
CA TYR A 172 5.27 -24.70 5.44
C TYR A 172 5.37 -25.74 6.57
N TYR A 173 5.86 -25.35 7.75
CA TYR A 173 6.02 -26.25 8.88
C TYR A 173 4.69 -26.80 9.41
N PHE A 174 3.64 -25.95 9.43
CA PHE A 174 2.35 -26.33 9.99
C PHE A 174 1.34 -26.86 8.96
N ILE A 175 1.68 -26.93 7.67
CA ILE A 175 0.73 -27.33 6.62
C ILE A 175 0.18 -28.76 6.87
N ASP A 176 1.05 -29.69 7.27
CA ASP A 176 0.67 -31.07 7.57
C ASP A 176 -0.11 -31.21 8.89
N SER A 177 0.01 -30.25 9.79
CA SER A 177 -0.72 -30.22 11.07
C SER A 177 -2.14 -29.66 10.95
N GLY A 178 -2.45 -29.05 9.81
CA GLY A 178 -3.76 -28.50 9.50
C GLY A 178 -3.72 -27.07 8.96
N LEU A 179 -4.61 -26.79 8.02
CA LEU A 179 -4.62 -25.54 7.27
C LEU A 179 -4.82 -24.30 8.16
N HIS A 180 -5.63 -24.42 9.22
CA HIS A 180 -5.85 -23.34 10.19
C HIS A 180 -4.61 -23.03 11.03
N LEU A 181 -3.78 -24.05 11.35
CA LEU A 181 -2.50 -23.86 12.03
C LEU A 181 -1.47 -23.24 11.09
N ALA A 182 -1.43 -23.66 9.83
CA ALA A 182 -0.55 -23.08 8.82
C ALA A 182 -0.89 -21.60 8.55
N ALA A 183 -2.19 -21.26 8.43
CA ALA A 183 -2.64 -19.87 8.32
C ALA A 183 -2.33 -19.06 9.60
N GLY A 184 -2.49 -19.69 10.78
CA GLY A 184 -2.09 -19.12 12.05
C GLY A 184 -0.58 -18.86 12.13
N GLY A 185 0.26 -19.79 11.70
CA GLY A 185 1.70 -19.61 11.59
C GLY A 185 2.09 -18.45 10.67
N ALA A 186 1.42 -18.37 9.52
CA ALA A 186 1.62 -17.27 8.58
C ALA A 186 1.23 -15.89 9.19
N THR A 187 0.16 -15.81 9.99
CA THR A 187 -0.21 -14.57 10.70
C THR A 187 0.74 -14.25 11.85
N PHE A 188 1.15 -15.27 12.63
CA PHE A 188 2.10 -15.11 13.72
C PHE A 188 3.45 -14.54 13.26
N ALA A 189 3.86 -14.80 12.03
CA ALA A 189 5.09 -14.27 11.44
C ALA A 189 5.19 -12.73 11.49
N THR A 190 4.07 -12.04 11.68
CA THR A 190 4.06 -10.59 11.92
C THR A 190 4.82 -10.25 13.20
N PHE A 191 4.71 -11.06 14.26
CA PHE A 191 5.38 -10.83 15.54
C PHE A 191 6.91 -10.85 15.43
N PRO A 192 7.58 -11.93 14.95
CA PRO A 192 9.04 -11.93 14.78
C PRO A 192 9.51 -10.87 13.78
N GLY A 193 8.71 -10.53 12.76
CA GLY A 193 9.03 -9.45 11.85
C GLY A 193 9.13 -8.10 12.56
N VAL A 194 8.09 -7.67 13.26
CA VAL A 194 8.11 -6.37 13.97
C VAL A 194 9.10 -6.37 15.13
N LEU A 195 9.35 -7.53 15.78
CA LEU A 195 10.36 -7.67 16.82
C LEU A 195 11.78 -7.43 16.25
N ALA A 196 12.10 -8.00 15.09
CA ALA A 196 13.37 -7.74 14.40
C ALA A 196 13.54 -6.25 14.08
N GLY A 197 12.49 -5.60 13.57
CA GLY A 197 12.49 -4.15 13.35
C GLY A 197 12.72 -3.34 14.62
N LEU A 198 12.12 -3.75 15.74
CA LEU A 198 12.30 -3.11 17.05
C LEU A 198 13.74 -3.30 17.57
N ILE A 199 14.30 -4.50 17.46
CA ILE A 199 15.69 -4.79 17.87
C ILE A 199 16.67 -3.85 17.14
N VAL A 200 16.49 -3.66 15.83
CA VAL A 200 17.30 -2.72 15.03
C VAL A 200 17.20 -1.29 15.59
N LEU A 201 15.99 -0.80 15.88
CA LEU A 201 15.81 0.55 16.41
C LEU A 201 16.38 0.71 17.82
N VAL A 202 16.23 -0.29 18.70
CA VAL A 202 16.82 -0.29 20.04
C VAL A 202 18.35 -0.30 19.95
N TYR A 203 18.93 -1.04 19.02
CA TYR A 203 20.38 -1.01 18.76
C TYR A 203 20.86 0.41 18.40
N PHE A 204 20.23 1.06 17.44
CA PHE A 204 20.57 2.45 17.07
C PHE A 204 20.34 3.42 18.23
N TYR A 205 19.26 3.24 19.00
CA TYR A 205 18.98 4.07 20.17
C TYR A 205 20.06 3.92 21.24
N ARG A 206 20.52 2.70 21.54
CA ARG A 206 21.60 2.45 22.49
C ARG A 206 22.95 2.96 21.98
N SER A 207 23.26 2.77 20.72
CA SER A 207 24.51 3.26 20.09
C SER A 207 24.69 4.78 20.21
N GLN A 208 23.58 5.54 20.27
CA GLN A 208 23.62 7.00 20.41
C GLN A 208 23.58 7.49 21.86
N ARG A 209 23.80 6.61 22.84
CA ARG A 209 23.70 6.97 24.27
C ARG A 209 24.67 8.09 24.67
N SER A 210 25.93 8.02 24.25
CA SER A 210 26.96 9.03 24.55
C SER A 210 26.59 10.41 24.01
N LEU A 211 26.15 10.46 22.76
CA LEU A 211 25.71 11.70 22.12
C LEU A 211 24.51 12.33 22.85
N ARG A 212 23.52 11.50 23.26
CA ARG A 212 22.38 12.00 24.06
C ARG A 212 22.79 12.53 25.42
N GLN A 213 23.73 11.86 26.10
CA GLN A 213 24.25 12.31 27.37
C GLN A 213 25.00 13.64 27.24
N GLN A 214 25.80 13.80 26.21
CA GLN A 214 26.48 15.04 25.91
C GLN A 214 25.48 16.18 25.66
N MET A 215 24.46 15.96 24.80
CA MET A 215 23.41 16.95 24.54
C MET A 215 22.61 17.35 25.78
N LEU A 216 22.45 16.42 26.73
CA LEU A 216 21.78 16.68 28.01
C LEU A 216 22.65 17.49 28.96
N SER A 217 23.98 17.26 28.98
CA SER A 217 24.91 18.01 29.82
C SER A 217 25.17 19.45 29.33
N GLU A 218 25.01 19.69 28.05
CA GLU A 218 25.15 21.02 27.42
C GLU A 218 23.89 21.90 27.57
N GLN A 219 22.79 21.35 28.08
CA GLN A 219 21.52 22.05 28.26
C GLN A 219 21.47 22.82 29.57
N ASN A 220 21.06 24.12 29.52
CA ASN A 220 20.79 24.90 30.74
C ASN A 220 19.63 24.29 31.53
N GLU A 221 19.75 24.29 32.88
CA GLU A 221 18.82 23.58 33.79
C GLU A 221 17.41 24.20 33.86
N GLU A 222 17.19 25.38 33.34
CA GLU A 222 15.98 26.20 33.55
C GLU A 222 14.79 25.92 32.59
N ALA A 223 14.92 24.98 31.64
CA ALA A 223 13.79 24.67 30.75
C ALA A 223 12.62 24.01 31.53
N PRO A 224 11.43 24.61 31.55
CA PRO A 224 10.29 24.07 32.31
C PRO A 224 9.84 22.73 31.77
N ILE A 225 9.78 21.72 32.63
CA ILE A 225 9.28 20.37 32.29
C ILE A 225 7.76 20.47 32.11
N GLU A 226 7.26 20.07 30.93
CA GLU A 226 5.81 20.05 30.64
C GLU A 226 5.10 19.03 31.53
N ARG A 227 3.83 19.31 31.88
CA ARG A 227 2.99 18.32 32.58
C ARG A 227 2.79 17.08 31.69
N THR A 228 2.96 15.88 32.24
CA THR A 228 2.76 14.62 31.52
C THR A 228 1.41 14.53 30.81
N SER A 229 0.33 15.05 31.44
CA SER A 229 -1.00 15.11 30.83
C SER A 229 -1.07 16.00 29.59
N ALA A 230 -0.30 17.10 29.55
CA ALA A 230 -0.22 17.97 28.38
C ALA A 230 0.49 17.26 27.20
N VAL A 231 1.58 16.55 27.48
CA VAL A 231 2.29 15.73 26.50
C VAL A 231 1.36 14.66 25.91
N ILE A 232 0.61 13.94 26.75
CA ILE A 232 -0.35 12.90 26.31
C ILE A 232 -1.46 13.51 25.46
N LYS A 233 -2.09 14.60 25.92
CA LYS A 233 -3.16 15.28 25.18
C LYS A 233 -2.69 15.72 23.80
N ARG A 234 -1.49 16.28 23.73
CA ARG A 234 -0.88 16.74 22.48
C ARG A 234 -0.54 15.59 21.54
N LEU A 235 0.03 14.50 22.10
CA LEU A 235 0.33 13.28 21.34
C LEU A 235 -0.91 12.77 20.62
N PHE A 236 -2.02 12.58 21.34
CA PHE A 236 -3.27 12.09 20.73
C PHE A 236 -3.92 13.09 19.81
N ALA A 237 -3.88 14.38 20.11
CA ALA A 237 -4.42 15.42 19.24
C ALA A 237 -3.75 15.46 17.87
N LEU A 238 -2.43 15.17 17.81
CA LEU A 238 -1.69 15.07 16.55
C LEU A 238 -1.84 13.69 15.88
N ALA A 239 -1.90 12.60 16.67
CA ALA A 239 -1.93 11.25 16.13
C ALA A 239 -3.29 10.85 15.55
N ILE A 240 -4.41 11.21 16.21
CA ILE A 240 -5.76 10.76 15.84
C ILE A 240 -6.14 11.15 14.40
N PRO A 241 -5.97 12.40 13.92
CA PRO A 241 -6.34 12.76 12.56
C PRO A 241 -5.57 11.94 11.50
N VAL A 242 -4.28 11.68 11.76
CA VAL A 242 -3.44 10.88 10.86
C VAL A 242 -3.85 9.40 10.88
N SER A 243 -4.15 8.86 12.07
CA SER A 243 -4.66 7.50 12.22
C SER A 243 -5.99 7.30 11.50
N MET A 244 -6.92 8.26 11.60
CA MET A 244 -8.21 8.20 10.92
C MET A 244 -8.07 8.16 9.40
N ALA A 245 -7.15 8.92 8.83
CA ALA A 245 -6.86 8.86 7.40
C ALA A 245 -6.31 7.47 6.97
N ASN A 246 -5.48 6.85 7.81
CA ASN A 246 -4.88 5.54 7.52
C ASN A 246 -5.84 4.35 7.69
N ILE A 247 -6.97 4.51 8.38
CA ILE A 247 -7.97 3.44 8.55
C ILE A 247 -8.75 3.19 7.26
N MET A 248 -8.90 4.18 6.39
CA MET A 248 -9.81 4.13 5.24
C MET A 248 -9.50 2.95 4.30
N LEU A 249 -8.24 2.69 3.97
CA LEU A 249 -7.87 1.58 3.09
C LEU A 249 -8.08 0.19 3.72
N PRO A 250 -7.65 -0.08 4.97
CA PRO A 250 -7.97 -1.33 5.65
C PRO A 250 -9.48 -1.61 5.80
N MET A 251 -10.31 -0.56 5.90
CA MET A 251 -11.78 -0.70 5.95
C MET A 251 -12.35 -1.34 4.68
N VAL A 252 -11.75 -1.12 3.50
CA VAL A 252 -12.17 -1.79 2.25
C VAL A 252 -12.11 -3.30 2.42
N SER A 253 -10.97 -3.82 2.91
CA SER A 253 -10.79 -5.27 3.12
C SER A 253 -11.58 -5.81 4.30
N LEU A 254 -11.86 -4.99 5.32
CA LEU A 254 -12.68 -5.41 6.46
C LEU A 254 -14.13 -5.63 6.05
N ILE A 255 -14.69 -4.77 5.20
CA ILE A 255 -16.05 -4.94 4.66
C ILE A 255 -16.16 -6.26 3.92
N ASP A 256 -15.17 -6.57 3.05
CA ASP A 256 -15.11 -7.87 2.38
C ASP A 256 -15.11 -9.04 3.37
N THR A 257 -14.32 -8.93 4.45
CA THR A 257 -14.21 -9.99 5.46
C THR A 257 -15.55 -10.30 6.15
N PHE A 258 -16.38 -9.28 6.39
CA PHE A 258 -17.65 -9.44 7.09
C PHE A 258 -18.81 -9.83 6.18
N ILE A 259 -18.81 -9.38 4.93
CA ILE A 259 -19.95 -9.55 4.04
C ILE A 259 -19.76 -10.74 3.09
N VAL A 260 -18.60 -10.82 2.44
CA VAL A 260 -18.42 -11.70 1.29
C VAL A 260 -18.58 -13.19 1.61
N PRO A 261 -17.88 -13.76 2.64
CA PRO A 261 -18.04 -15.19 2.94
C PRO A 261 -19.46 -15.57 3.30
N LYS A 262 -20.14 -14.72 4.08
CA LYS A 262 -21.53 -14.94 4.48
C LYS A 262 -22.48 -14.93 3.30
N ARG A 263 -22.34 -13.96 2.39
CA ARG A 263 -23.20 -13.86 1.19
C ARG A 263 -22.97 -15.00 0.21
N LEU A 264 -21.74 -15.50 0.10
CA LEU A 264 -21.46 -16.71 -0.70
C LEU A 264 -22.19 -17.94 -0.11
N MET A 265 -22.19 -18.09 1.21
CA MET A 265 -22.95 -19.18 1.84
C MET A 265 -24.45 -19.03 1.66
N ASP A 266 -25.00 -17.81 1.70
CA ASP A 266 -26.42 -17.55 1.45
C ASP A 266 -26.89 -18.00 0.05
N ILE A 267 -26.01 -18.02 -0.94
CA ILE A 267 -26.29 -18.49 -2.32
C ILE A 267 -25.91 -19.96 -2.57
N GLY A 268 -25.55 -20.71 -1.50
CA GLY A 268 -25.38 -22.15 -1.56
C GLY A 268 -23.95 -22.68 -1.54
N TYR A 269 -22.92 -21.82 -1.40
CA TYR A 269 -21.55 -22.31 -1.20
C TYR A 269 -21.38 -22.93 0.18
N TYR A 270 -20.64 -24.04 0.24
CA TYR A 270 -20.18 -24.58 1.52
C TYR A 270 -19.15 -23.66 2.16
N LEU A 271 -18.98 -23.75 3.49
CA LEU A 271 -18.06 -22.88 4.24
C LEU A 271 -16.64 -22.86 3.68
N HIS A 272 -16.07 -24.02 3.37
CA HIS A 272 -14.72 -24.14 2.82
C HIS A 272 -14.60 -23.54 1.42
N GLU A 273 -15.64 -23.64 0.61
CA GLU A 273 -15.70 -23.04 -0.73
C GLU A 273 -15.79 -21.52 -0.63
N ALA A 274 -16.66 -21.00 0.23
CA ALA A 274 -16.80 -19.56 0.47
C ALA A 274 -15.50 -18.96 0.97
N THR A 275 -14.80 -19.63 1.91
CA THR A 275 -13.47 -19.23 2.39
C THR A 275 -12.43 -19.26 1.26
N THR A 276 -12.47 -20.26 0.40
CA THR A 276 -11.60 -20.40 -0.77
C THR A 276 -11.81 -19.26 -1.77
N GLN A 277 -13.06 -18.98 -2.13
CA GLN A 277 -13.41 -17.88 -3.04
C GLN A 277 -12.99 -16.52 -2.47
N PHE A 278 -13.22 -16.31 -1.17
CA PHE A 278 -12.76 -15.13 -0.47
C PHE A 278 -11.23 -14.99 -0.52
N GLY A 279 -10.48 -16.09 -0.38
CA GLY A 279 -9.03 -16.14 -0.53
C GLY A 279 -8.57 -15.81 -1.95
N TYR A 280 -9.29 -16.24 -2.98
CA TYR A 280 -9.01 -15.86 -4.37
C TYR A 280 -9.11 -14.35 -4.58
N LEU A 281 -10.15 -13.71 -4.05
CA LEU A 281 -10.34 -12.27 -4.15
C LEU A 281 -9.28 -11.50 -3.33
N THR A 282 -9.26 -11.73 -2.00
CA THR A 282 -8.55 -10.87 -1.05
C THR A 282 -7.07 -11.22 -0.93
N GLY A 283 -6.71 -12.49 -1.12
CA GLY A 283 -5.34 -12.97 -1.01
C GLY A 283 -4.60 -12.98 -2.34
N MET A 284 -5.16 -13.64 -3.35
CA MET A 284 -4.48 -13.86 -4.62
C MET A 284 -4.65 -12.67 -5.57
N ALA A 285 -5.89 -12.29 -5.88
CA ALA A 285 -6.16 -11.25 -6.87
C ALA A 285 -5.66 -9.87 -6.42
N THR A 286 -5.92 -9.46 -5.16
CA THR A 286 -5.42 -8.19 -4.62
C THR A 286 -3.89 -8.11 -4.55
N SER A 287 -3.22 -9.25 -4.41
CA SER A 287 -1.75 -9.29 -4.41
C SER A 287 -1.17 -8.98 -5.79
N LEU A 288 -1.79 -9.50 -6.86
CA LEU A 288 -1.38 -9.22 -8.24
C LEU A 288 -1.62 -7.78 -8.65
N ILE A 289 -2.81 -7.23 -8.35
CA ILE A 289 -3.10 -5.82 -8.65
C ILE A 289 -2.23 -4.87 -7.83
N GLY A 290 -1.75 -5.29 -6.68
CA GLY A 290 -0.86 -4.51 -5.83
C GLY A 290 0.47 -4.13 -6.48
N LEU A 291 0.99 -4.93 -7.42
CA LEU A 291 2.27 -4.67 -8.09
C LEU A 291 2.24 -3.40 -8.96
N PRO A 292 1.30 -3.26 -9.94
CA PRO A 292 1.19 -2.02 -10.72
C PRO A 292 0.90 -0.78 -9.87
N ILE A 293 0.16 -0.94 -8.79
CA ILE A 293 -0.25 0.15 -7.87
C ILE A 293 0.94 0.75 -7.11
N ILE A 294 2.05 0.03 -6.92
CA ILE A 294 3.27 0.57 -6.29
C ILE A 294 3.74 1.83 -7.04
N LEU A 295 3.69 1.82 -8.37
CA LEU A 295 4.12 2.96 -9.19
C LEU A 295 3.21 4.17 -9.00
N THR A 296 1.88 3.99 -9.05
CA THR A 296 0.93 5.08 -8.86
C THR A 296 1.00 5.67 -7.45
N THR A 297 1.24 4.81 -6.43
CA THR A 297 1.48 5.27 -5.05
C THR A 297 2.75 6.14 -4.95
N ALA A 298 3.84 5.74 -5.61
CA ALA A 298 5.08 6.50 -5.62
C ALA A 298 4.92 7.85 -6.35
N LEU A 299 4.20 7.87 -7.48
CA LEU A 299 3.87 9.09 -8.20
C LEU A 299 3.01 10.02 -7.34
N ALA A 300 1.95 9.51 -6.70
CA ALA A 300 1.10 10.30 -5.82
C ALA A 300 1.90 10.92 -4.66
N ALA A 301 2.77 10.14 -4.01
CA ALA A 301 3.61 10.63 -2.92
C ALA A 301 4.57 11.75 -3.36
N SER A 302 5.12 11.66 -4.57
CA SER A 302 6.00 12.70 -5.14
C SER A 302 5.23 13.95 -5.57
N LEU A 303 3.95 13.78 -5.92
CA LEU A 303 3.11 14.87 -6.39
C LEU A 303 2.68 15.82 -5.26
N VAL A 304 2.50 15.32 -4.04
CA VAL A 304 2.10 16.13 -2.87
C VAL A 304 3.03 17.32 -2.66
N PRO A 305 4.36 17.15 -2.44
CA PRO A 305 5.26 18.31 -2.26
C PRO A 305 5.37 19.16 -3.51
N ALA A 306 5.33 18.56 -4.72
CA ALA A 306 5.44 19.28 -5.98
C ALA A 306 4.25 20.22 -6.21
N VAL A 307 3.02 19.78 -5.88
CA VAL A 307 1.81 20.61 -5.94
C VAL A 307 1.83 21.67 -4.84
N SER A 308 2.23 21.32 -3.63
CA SER A 308 2.33 22.27 -2.51
C SER A 308 3.28 23.43 -2.80
N GLU A 309 4.46 23.15 -3.38
CA GLU A 309 5.42 24.18 -3.82
C GLU A 309 4.81 25.10 -4.88
N ALA A 310 4.17 24.54 -5.91
CA ALA A 310 3.54 25.31 -6.98
C ALA A 310 2.32 26.11 -6.46
N HIS A 311 1.61 25.59 -5.47
CA HIS A 311 0.50 26.27 -4.82
C HIS A 311 0.98 27.47 -3.99
N ALA A 312 2.06 27.32 -3.23
CA ALA A 312 2.66 28.41 -2.45
C ALA A 312 3.14 29.58 -3.32
N THR A 313 3.58 29.30 -4.56
CA THR A 313 3.99 30.31 -5.55
C THR A 313 2.83 30.81 -6.43
N VAL A 314 1.57 30.43 -6.13
CA VAL A 314 0.34 30.80 -6.88
C VAL A 314 0.43 30.45 -8.38
N ASN A 315 1.24 29.47 -8.76
CA ASN A 315 1.47 29.11 -10.16
C ASN A 315 0.54 27.96 -10.60
N LYS A 316 -0.68 28.31 -11.00
CA LYS A 316 -1.68 27.33 -11.49
C LYS A 316 -1.19 26.53 -12.70
N GLY A 317 -0.47 27.15 -13.62
CA GLY A 317 0.07 26.48 -14.81
C GLY A 317 0.97 25.29 -14.45
N ARG A 318 1.91 25.47 -13.50
CA ARG A 318 2.78 24.40 -12.98
C ARG A 318 2.00 23.30 -12.28
N ILE A 319 0.91 23.63 -11.56
CA ILE A 319 0.07 22.62 -10.91
C ILE A 319 -0.59 21.74 -11.96
N ILE A 320 -1.19 22.34 -13.01
CA ILE A 320 -1.86 21.60 -14.11
C ILE A 320 -0.85 20.73 -14.84
N GLU A 321 0.31 21.27 -15.19
CA GLU A 321 1.37 20.54 -15.89
C GLU A 321 1.83 19.30 -15.09
N ARG A 322 2.22 19.48 -13.81
CA ARG A 322 2.66 18.37 -12.94
C ARG A 322 1.57 17.34 -12.73
N ALA A 323 0.32 17.78 -12.50
CA ALA A 323 -0.83 16.93 -12.31
C ALA A 323 -1.19 16.12 -13.57
N SER A 324 -1.21 16.76 -14.74
CA SER A 324 -1.50 16.12 -16.04
C SER A 324 -0.40 15.12 -16.42
N THR A 325 0.86 15.47 -16.19
CA THR A 325 2.00 14.57 -16.44
C THR A 325 1.93 13.33 -15.54
N ALA A 326 1.66 13.50 -14.25
CA ALA A 326 1.52 12.38 -13.32
C ALA A 326 0.33 11.48 -13.71
N MET A 327 -0.81 12.06 -14.09
CA MET A 327 -1.98 11.32 -14.56
C MET A 327 -1.68 10.57 -15.86
N LYS A 328 -0.98 11.19 -16.82
CA LYS A 328 -0.57 10.55 -18.08
C LYS A 328 0.36 9.37 -17.81
N ILE A 329 1.38 9.53 -16.96
CA ILE A 329 2.30 8.45 -16.58
C ILE A 329 1.53 7.32 -15.89
N ALA A 330 0.64 7.64 -14.95
CA ALA A 330 -0.19 6.63 -14.27
C ALA A 330 -1.01 5.82 -15.28
N ASN A 331 -1.66 6.47 -16.26
CA ASN A 331 -2.44 5.79 -17.30
C ASN A 331 -1.59 4.93 -18.21
N LEU A 332 -0.38 5.38 -18.58
CA LEU A 332 0.55 4.62 -19.42
C LEU A 332 0.96 3.26 -18.79
N PHE A 333 0.90 3.13 -17.46
CA PHE A 333 1.21 1.88 -16.77
C PHE A 333 -0.05 1.14 -16.29
N ALA A 334 -1.05 1.85 -15.76
CA ALA A 334 -2.24 1.23 -15.17
C ALA A 334 -3.13 0.56 -16.21
N ILE A 335 -3.34 1.20 -17.39
CA ILE A 335 -4.23 0.67 -18.42
C ILE A 335 -3.68 -0.61 -19.05
N PRO A 336 -2.43 -0.68 -19.54
CA PRO A 336 -1.89 -1.93 -20.06
C PRO A 336 -1.76 -3.02 -18.98
N ALA A 337 -1.43 -2.67 -17.74
CA ALA A 337 -1.40 -3.62 -16.64
C ALA A 337 -2.79 -4.22 -16.34
N CYS A 338 -3.83 -3.40 -16.37
CA CYS A 338 -5.22 -3.86 -16.25
C CYS A 338 -5.58 -4.83 -17.37
N ILE A 339 -5.37 -4.45 -18.63
CA ILE A 339 -5.72 -5.27 -19.80
C ILE A 339 -4.89 -6.55 -19.84
N GLY A 340 -3.58 -6.46 -19.57
CA GLY A 340 -2.70 -7.63 -19.56
C GLY A 340 -3.08 -8.64 -18.48
N LEU A 341 -3.39 -8.16 -17.25
CA LEU A 341 -3.88 -9.02 -16.17
C LEU A 341 -5.28 -9.58 -16.47
N CYS A 342 -6.16 -8.82 -17.12
CA CYS A 342 -7.48 -9.29 -17.52
C CYS A 342 -7.38 -10.43 -18.53
N VAL A 343 -6.57 -10.27 -19.58
CA VAL A 343 -6.42 -11.24 -20.67
C VAL A 343 -5.70 -12.51 -20.20
N LEU A 344 -4.63 -12.38 -19.42
CA LEU A 344 -3.84 -13.51 -18.93
C LEU A 344 -4.22 -13.93 -17.50
N ALA A 345 -5.40 -13.57 -16.99
CA ALA A 345 -5.78 -13.79 -15.60
C ALA A 345 -5.68 -15.26 -15.17
N THR A 346 -6.29 -16.17 -15.94
CA THR A 346 -6.26 -17.62 -15.68
C THR A 346 -4.88 -18.23 -15.88
N PRO A 347 -4.16 -17.97 -16.99
CA PRO A 347 -2.79 -18.43 -17.15
C PRO A 347 -1.81 -17.96 -16.08
N ILE A 348 -1.91 -16.69 -15.68
CA ILE A 348 -1.10 -16.11 -14.60
C ILE A 348 -1.46 -16.75 -13.25
N SER A 349 -2.75 -16.94 -12.97
CA SER A 349 -3.20 -17.62 -11.75
C SER A 349 -2.64 -19.05 -11.65
N GLN A 350 -2.70 -19.80 -12.74
CA GLN A 350 -2.12 -21.15 -12.81
C GLN A 350 -0.60 -21.14 -12.64
N LEU A 351 0.10 -20.18 -13.26
CA LEU A 351 1.56 -20.07 -13.16
C LEU A 351 2.01 -19.71 -11.74
N ILE A 352 1.37 -18.69 -11.16
CA ILE A 352 1.81 -18.10 -9.89
C ILE A 352 1.28 -18.88 -8.70
N TYR A 353 0.00 -19.25 -8.69
CA TYR A 353 -0.68 -19.86 -7.54
C TYR A 353 -0.95 -21.38 -7.70
N ALA A 354 -0.60 -21.95 -8.85
CA ALA A 354 -0.89 -23.35 -9.20
C ALA A 354 -2.41 -23.67 -9.21
N THR A 355 -3.26 -22.67 -9.38
CA THR A 355 -4.71 -22.82 -9.52
C THR A 355 -5.25 -21.87 -10.61
N PRO A 356 -6.07 -22.37 -11.57
CA PRO A 356 -6.73 -21.50 -12.55
C PRO A 356 -7.95 -20.78 -11.98
N ASN A 357 -8.51 -21.27 -10.87
CA ASN A 357 -9.81 -20.88 -10.34
C ASN A 357 -9.87 -19.43 -9.81
N ALA A 358 -8.73 -18.83 -9.47
CA ALA A 358 -8.67 -17.41 -9.13
C ALA A 358 -8.68 -16.50 -10.37
N GLY A 359 -8.51 -17.06 -11.59
CA GLY A 359 -8.47 -16.30 -12.84
C GLY A 359 -9.67 -15.38 -13.06
N PRO A 360 -10.91 -15.87 -12.99
CA PRO A 360 -12.10 -15.03 -13.21
C PRO A 360 -12.15 -13.79 -12.31
N VAL A 361 -11.88 -13.96 -11.02
CA VAL A 361 -11.90 -12.84 -10.07
C VAL A 361 -10.72 -11.88 -10.29
N ILE A 362 -9.54 -12.40 -10.71
CA ILE A 362 -8.39 -11.57 -11.09
C ILE A 362 -8.73 -10.70 -12.30
N ALA A 363 -9.40 -11.27 -13.31
CA ALA A 363 -9.82 -10.54 -14.51
C ALA A 363 -10.74 -9.36 -14.14
N VAL A 364 -11.76 -9.60 -13.33
CA VAL A 364 -12.70 -8.55 -12.93
C VAL A 364 -12.02 -7.47 -12.09
N ILE A 365 -11.27 -7.85 -11.06
CA ILE A 365 -10.68 -6.87 -10.14
C ILE A 365 -9.50 -6.11 -10.76
N SER A 366 -8.92 -6.58 -11.88
CA SER A 366 -7.84 -5.88 -12.57
C SER A 366 -8.22 -4.45 -12.96
N LEU A 367 -9.52 -4.17 -13.19
CA LEU A 367 -10.04 -2.85 -13.48
C LEU A 367 -9.79 -1.84 -12.34
N SER A 368 -9.71 -2.33 -11.11
CA SER A 368 -9.36 -1.48 -9.96
C SER A 368 -7.98 -0.83 -10.06
N ILE A 369 -7.05 -1.37 -10.85
CA ILE A 369 -5.72 -0.79 -11.07
C ILE A 369 -5.85 0.63 -11.63
N ILE A 370 -6.77 0.84 -12.58
CA ILE A 370 -7.02 2.14 -13.20
C ILE A 370 -7.67 3.09 -12.19
N PHE A 371 -8.76 2.66 -11.56
CA PHE A 371 -9.53 3.53 -10.66
C PHE A 371 -8.77 3.87 -9.38
N LEU A 372 -8.07 2.90 -8.80
CA LEU A 372 -7.23 3.14 -7.63
C LEU A 372 -6.03 4.04 -7.99
N GLY A 373 -5.44 3.88 -9.17
CA GLY A 373 -4.42 4.79 -9.69
C GLY A 373 -4.93 6.23 -9.81
N TRP A 374 -6.11 6.43 -10.39
CA TRP A 374 -6.74 7.75 -10.49
C TRP A 374 -7.05 8.33 -9.11
N GLN A 375 -7.59 7.52 -8.21
CA GLN A 375 -7.87 7.92 -6.83
C GLN A 375 -6.61 8.39 -6.11
N GLN A 376 -5.49 7.65 -6.22
CA GLN A 376 -4.23 8.00 -5.59
C GLN A 376 -3.62 9.31 -6.13
N ILE A 377 -3.56 9.47 -7.45
CA ILE A 377 -3.03 10.68 -8.09
C ILE A 377 -3.86 11.91 -7.70
N THR A 378 -5.20 11.81 -7.81
CA THR A 378 -6.10 12.92 -7.46
C THR A 378 -6.08 13.24 -5.97
N ALA A 379 -5.95 12.23 -5.11
CA ALA A 379 -5.75 12.42 -3.68
C ALA A 379 -4.44 13.15 -3.40
N GLY A 380 -3.33 12.79 -4.07
CA GLY A 380 -2.05 13.48 -3.95
C GLY A 380 -2.14 14.96 -4.34
N ILE A 381 -2.85 15.28 -5.42
CA ILE A 381 -3.08 16.68 -5.84
C ILE A 381 -3.85 17.45 -4.75
N LEU A 382 -4.97 16.90 -4.27
CA LEU A 382 -5.82 17.54 -3.27
C LEU A 382 -5.08 17.71 -1.92
N GLN A 383 -4.28 16.72 -1.53
CA GLN A 383 -3.40 16.81 -0.35
C GLN A 383 -2.34 17.91 -0.52
N GLY A 384 -1.71 18.01 -1.69
CA GLY A 384 -0.75 19.08 -2.01
C GLY A 384 -1.37 20.48 -2.00
N LEU A 385 -2.68 20.59 -2.26
CA LEU A 385 -3.46 21.84 -2.13
C LEU A 385 -3.95 22.11 -0.68
N GLY A 386 -3.57 21.27 0.30
CA GLY A 386 -4.06 21.36 1.69
C GLY A 386 -5.50 20.88 1.90
N ARG A 387 -6.12 20.26 0.89
CA ARG A 387 -7.52 19.79 0.95
C ARG A 387 -7.62 18.30 1.30
N THR A 388 -7.00 17.89 2.40
CA THR A 388 -6.85 16.47 2.81
C THR A 388 -8.18 15.79 3.17
N ILE A 389 -9.19 16.54 3.57
CA ILE A 389 -10.51 16.02 3.96
C ILE A 389 -11.25 15.44 2.75
N ILE A 390 -11.07 16.02 1.55
CA ILE A 390 -11.81 15.60 0.35
C ILE A 390 -11.49 14.16 -0.04
N PRO A 391 -10.22 13.74 -0.20
CA PRO A 391 -9.88 12.34 -0.48
C PRO A 391 -10.36 11.36 0.59
N MET A 392 -10.34 11.77 1.86
CA MET A 392 -10.86 10.95 2.95
C MET A 392 -12.37 10.73 2.82
N LEU A 393 -13.14 11.78 2.58
CA LEU A 393 -14.59 11.67 2.38
C LEU A 393 -14.94 10.89 1.10
N SER A 394 -14.19 11.05 0.02
CA SER A 394 -14.44 10.33 -1.23
C SER A 394 -14.29 8.81 -1.06
N ILE A 395 -13.24 8.36 -0.36
CA ILE A 395 -13.07 6.94 -0.04
C ILE A 395 -14.19 6.47 0.91
N PHE A 396 -14.56 7.28 1.91
CA PHE A 396 -15.64 6.93 2.83
C PHE A 396 -16.98 6.74 2.11
N ILE A 397 -17.33 7.62 1.17
CA ILE A 397 -18.53 7.47 0.34
C ILE A 397 -18.43 6.20 -0.51
N GLY A 398 -17.27 5.96 -1.12
CA GLY A 398 -17.00 4.72 -1.86
C GLY A 398 -17.20 3.47 -0.99
N LEU A 399 -16.73 3.49 0.27
CA LEU A 399 -16.90 2.40 1.24
C LEU A 399 -18.37 2.12 1.57
N MET A 400 -19.19 3.17 1.74
CA MET A 400 -20.62 3.00 2.00
C MET A 400 -21.32 2.33 0.81
N VAL A 401 -21.01 2.80 -0.40
CA VAL A 401 -21.56 2.19 -1.62
C VAL A 401 -21.03 0.76 -1.79
N LYS A 402 -19.74 0.52 -1.52
CA LYS A 402 -19.16 -0.83 -1.57
C LYS A 402 -19.88 -1.80 -0.64
N ALA A 403 -20.16 -1.42 0.61
CA ALA A 403 -20.84 -2.31 1.55
C ALA A 403 -22.23 -2.75 1.04
N ILE A 404 -22.97 -1.82 0.42
CA ILE A 404 -24.28 -2.12 -0.19
C ILE A 404 -24.11 -3.05 -1.39
N LEU A 405 -23.13 -2.74 -2.26
CA LEU A 405 -22.89 -3.52 -3.47
C LEU A 405 -22.31 -4.90 -3.18
N ASP A 406 -21.41 -5.03 -2.19
CA ASP A 406 -20.92 -6.34 -1.72
C ASP A 406 -22.07 -7.22 -1.28
N TYR A 407 -23.00 -6.66 -0.51
CA TYR A 407 -24.18 -7.40 -0.04
C TYR A 407 -25.09 -7.83 -1.19
N GLN A 408 -25.35 -6.95 -2.16
CA GLN A 408 -26.26 -7.22 -3.27
C GLN A 408 -25.62 -8.09 -4.35
N LEU A 409 -24.44 -7.70 -4.85
CA LEU A 409 -23.81 -8.35 -6.00
C LEU A 409 -23.19 -9.70 -5.65
N THR A 410 -22.60 -9.85 -4.44
CA THR A 410 -22.08 -11.16 -4.01
C THR A 410 -23.21 -12.15 -3.73
N GLY A 411 -24.39 -11.65 -3.34
CA GLY A 411 -25.59 -12.46 -3.15
C GLY A 411 -26.33 -12.82 -4.44
N ALA A 412 -25.92 -12.32 -5.59
CA ALA A 412 -26.46 -12.72 -6.87
C ALA A 412 -25.76 -14.00 -7.36
N ILE A 413 -26.54 -15.07 -7.58
CA ILE A 413 -26.03 -16.42 -7.94
C ILE A 413 -25.11 -16.37 -9.17
N GLU A 414 -25.44 -15.53 -10.15
CA GLU A 414 -24.68 -15.39 -11.39
C GLU A 414 -23.31 -14.73 -11.20
N LEU A 415 -23.16 -13.86 -10.18
CA LEU A 415 -21.93 -13.09 -9.95
C LEU A 415 -21.05 -13.72 -8.86
N GLY A 416 -21.65 -14.18 -7.75
CA GLY A 416 -20.91 -14.73 -6.63
C GLY A 416 -19.73 -13.85 -6.21
N ILE A 417 -18.52 -14.43 -6.14
CA ILE A 417 -17.30 -13.69 -5.75
C ILE A 417 -16.95 -12.55 -6.72
N ASN A 418 -17.30 -12.64 -8.00
CA ASN A 418 -17.10 -11.57 -8.94
C ASN A 418 -17.92 -10.31 -8.59
N GLY A 419 -19.05 -10.49 -7.90
CA GLY A 419 -19.85 -9.39 -7.36
C GLY A 419 -19.04 -8.52 -6.39
N ALA A 420 -18.28 -9.12 -5.48
CA ALA A 420 -17.39 -8.41 -4.56
C ALA A 420 -16.22 -7.72 -5.30
N ALA A 421 -15.70 -8.33 -6.36
CA ALA A 421 -14.69 -7.71 -7.21
C ALA A 421 -15.25 -6.45 -7.92
N TRP A 422 -16.48 -6.49 -8.45
CA TRP A 422 -17.17 -5.34 -9.02
C TRP A 422 -17.44 -4.24 -7.98
N ALA A 423 -17.88 -4.60 -6.78
CA ALA A 423 -18.10 -3.66 -5.69
C ALA A 423 -16.80 -2.91 -5.32
N THR A 424 -15.67 -3.62 -5.31
CA THR A 424 -14.34 -3.02 -5.09
C THR A 424 -13.95 -2.07 -6.22
N ASN A 425 -14.18 -2.43 -7.49
CA ASN A 425 -13.93 -1.56 -8.63
C ASN A 425 -14.76 -0.27 -8.53
N LEU A 426 -16.04 -0.39 -8.20
CA LEU A 426 -16.95 0.75 -8.07
C LEU A 426 -16.60 1.66 -6.88
N ASN A 427 -16.14 1.08 -5.75
CA ASN A 427 -15.62 1.88 -4.63
C ASN A 427 -14.50 2.83 -5.09
N PHE A 428 -13.48 2.30 -5.75
CA PHE A 428 -12.37 3.13 -6.21
C PHE A 428 -12.76 4.07 -7.36
N ALA A 429 -13.69 3.65 -8.23
CA ALA A 429 -14.22 4.50 -9.30
C ALA A 429 -14.96 5.71 -8.73
N ILE A 430 -15.85 5.51 -7.76
CA ILE A 430 -16.60 6.58 -7.10
C ILE A 430 -15.64 7.54 -6.39
N ALA A 431 -14.69 7.00 -5.62
CA ALA A 431 -13.70 7.83 -4.93
C ALA A 431 -12.84 8.65 -5.92
N ALA A 432 -12.43 8.05 -7.03
CA ALA A 432 -11.68 8.74 -8.08
C ALA A 432 -12.50 9.83 -8.77
N LEU A 433 -13.77 9.54 -9.10
CA LEU A 433 -14.67 10.49 -9.75
C LEU A 433 -14.94 11.71 -8.86
N ILE A 434 -15.23 11.48 -7.57
CA ILE A 434 -15.41 12.59 -6.61
C ILE A 434 -14.14 13.44 -6.56
N ASN A 435 -12.99 12.83 -6.39
CA ASN A 435 -11.72 13.56 -6.37
C ASN A 435 -11.47 14.33 -7.67
N LEU A 436 -11.75 13.73 -8.84
CA LEU A 436 -11.61 14.40 -10.15
C LEU A 436 -12.50 15.64 -10.27
N VAL A 437 -13.74 15.58 -9.79
CA VAL A 437 -14.65 16.74 -9.77
C VAL A 437 -14.03 17.89 -8.97
N PHE A 438 -13.49 17.60 -7.78
CA PHE A 438 -12.85 18.62 -6.97
C PHE A 438 -11.52 19.13 -7.55
N VAL A 439 -10.71 18.23 -8.13
CA VAL A 439 -9.48 18.63 -8.84
C VAL A 439 -9.83 19.55 -10.02
N LYS A 440 -10.85 19.21 -10.82
CA LYS A 440 -11.33 20.07 -11.92
C LYS A 440 -11.74 21.44 -11.42
N ARG A 441 -12.40 21.51 -10.25
CA ARG A 441 -12.86 22.79 -9.64
C ARG A 441 -11.70 23.66 -9.16
N TYR A 442 -10.65 23.08 -8.55
CA TYR A 442 -9.56 23.84 -7.93
C TYR A 442 -8.39 24.09 -8.86
N VAL A 443 -8.07 23.14 -9.73
CA VAL A 443 -6.89 23.16 -10.60
C VAL A 443 -7.31 23.36 -12.05
N GLY A 444 -8.26 22.58 -12.53
CA GLY A 444 -8.68 22.51 -13.93
C GLY A 444 -8.68 21.07 -14.44
N SER A 445 -8.89 20.88 -15.74
CA SER A 445 -8.86 19.55 -16.34
C SER A 445 -7.43 19.02 -16.43
N ILE A 446 -7.18 17.86 -15.80
CA ILE A 446 -5.87 17.18 -15.80
C ILE A 446 -5.87 15.96 -16.74
N ILE A 447 -7.04 15.52 -17.21
CA ILE A 447 -7.17 14.39 -18.12
C ILE A 447 -7.27 14.93 -19.55
N GLN A 448 -6.34 14.54 -20.39
CA GLN A 448 -6.35 14.80 -21.81
C GLN A 448 -7.06 13.65 -22.52
N CYS A 449 -8.35 13.79 -22.83
CA CYS A 449 -9.19 12.71 -23.36
C CYS A 449 -8.61 12.05 -24.61
N MET A 450 -8.02 12.83 -25.53
CA MET A 450 -7.40 12.28 -26.74
C MET A 450 -6.19 11.39 -26.43
N ASN A 451 -5.33 11.80 -25.50
CA ASN A 451 -4.19 10.97 -25.08
C ASN A 451 -4.66 9.71 -24.33
N LEU A 452 -5.68 9.82 -23.49
CA LEU A 452 -6.28 8.68 -22.82
C LEU A 452 -6.82 7.67 -23.83
N LEU A 453 -7.56 8.13 -24.84
CA LEU A 453 -8.10 7.27 -25.91
C LEU A 453 -6.99 6.55 -26.69
N LYS A 454 -5.91 7.26 -27.04
CA LYS A 454 -4.73 6.67 -27.70
C LYS A 454 -4.09 5.56 -26.84
N ILE A 455 -3.94 5.79 -25.54
CA ILE A 455 -3.40 4.80 -24.60
C ILE A 455 -4.32 3.58 -24.52
N ILE A 456 -5.64 3.77 -24.45
CA ILE A 456 -6.62 2.67 -24.43
C ILE A 456 -6.54 1.85 -25.71
N ILE A 457 -6.52 2.48 -26.87
CA ILE A 457 -6.40 1.79 -28.17
C ILE A 457 -5.10 0.98 -28.23
N SER A 458 -3.98 1.58 -27.83
CA SER A 458 -2.69 0.90 -27.79
C SER A 458 -2.67 -0.31 -26.85
N ALA A 459 -3.31 -0.18 -25.69
CA ALA A 459 -3.41 -1.25 -24.72
C ALA A 459 -4.39 -2.36 -25.16
N MET A 460 -5.46 -2.02 -25.88
CA MET A 460 -6.36 -3.01 -26.50
C MET A 460 -5.66 -3.81 -27.61
N ALA A 461 -4.88 -3.15 -28.46
CA ALA A 461 -4.05 -3.82 -29.47
C ALA A 461 -3.03 -4.77 -28.81
N MET A 462 -2.38 -4.33 -27.74
CA MET A 462 -1.51 -5.16 -26.90
C MET A 462 -2.28 -6.37 -26.35
N GLY A 463 -3.46 -6.18 -25.76
CA GLY A 463 -4.27 -7.25 -25.19
C GLY A 463 -4.66 -8.30 -26.23
N GLY A 464 -5.11 -7.87 -27.43
CA GLY A 464 -5.41 -8.78 -28.53
C GLY A 464 -4.19 -9.58 -28.98
N ALA A 465 -3.04 -8.93 -29.18
CA ALA A 465 -1.80 -9.62 -29.51
C ALA A 465 -1.35 -10.62 -28.44
N THR A 466 -1.53 -10.25 -27.16
CA THR A 466 -1.21 -11.10 -26.02
C THR A 466 -2.09 -12.35 -25.99
N GLN A 467 -3.39 -12.21 -26.21
CA GLN A 467 -4.33 -13.33 -26.23
C GLN A 467 -4.03 -14.29 -27.38
N VAL A 468 -3.83 -13.75 -28.58
CA VAL A 468 -3.51 -14.55 -29.75
C VAL A 468 -2.18 -15.29 -29.56
N SER A 469 -1.14 -14.58 -29.13
CA SER A 469 0.18 -15.22 -28.92
C SER A 469 0.11 -16.31 -27.85
N PHE A 470 -0.63 -16.11 -26.75
CA PHE A 470 -0.80 -17.11 -25.71
C PHE A 470 -1.52 -18.36 -26.25
N MET A 471 -2.63 -18.19 -27.00
CA MET A 471 -3.37 -19.32 -27.59
C MET A 471 -2.49 -20.18 -28.51
N PHE A 472 -1.62 -19.56 -29.31
CA PHE A 472 -0.72 -20.31 -30.17
C PHE A 472 0.43 -20.98 -29.43
N LEU A 473 0.92 -20.38 -28.36
CA LEU A 473 2.14 -20.86 -27.67
C LEU A 473 1.83 -21.88 -26.58
N VAL A 474 0.64 -21.86 -25.97
CA VAL A 474 0.35 -22.71 -24.80
C VAL A 474 0.49 -24.19 -25.10
N ASP A 475 0.05 -24.64 -26.27
CA ASP A 475 0.14 -26.05 -26.70
C ASP A 475 1.55 -26.45 -27.12
N MET A 476 2.40 -25.49 -27.52
CA MET A 476 3.76 -25.77 -28.01
C MET A 476 4.81 -25.79 -26.88
N VAL A 477 4.71 -24.84 -25.94
CA VAL A 477 5.77 -24.61 -24.94
C VAL A 477 5.28 -24.72 -23.48
N GLY A 478 3.99 -24.99 -23.28
CA GLY A 478 3.35 -25.07 -21.98
C GLY A 478 3.04 -23.71 -21.35
N ASN A 479 2.19 -23.70 -20.29
CA ASN A 479 1.63 -22.48 -19.72
C ASN A 479 2.68 -21.46 -19.28
N GLY A 480 3.74 -21.89 -18.57
CA GLY A 480 4.72 -20.96 -17.99
C GLY A 480 5.51 -20.18 -19.04
N ALA A 481 6.05 -20.90 -20.04
CA ALA A 481 6.81 -20.29 -21.13
C ALA A 481 5.89 -19.45 -22.04
N ALA A 482 4.67 -19.95 -22.32
CA ALA A 482 3.69 -19.21 -23.10
C ALA A 482 3.32 -17.86 -22.46
N VAL A 483 3.07 -17.82 -21.15
CA VAL A 483 2.81 -16.58 -20.41
C VAL A 483 3.99 -15.61 -20.52
N ALA A 484 5.23 -16.10 -20.27
CA ALA A 484 6.42 -15.25 -20.33
C ALA A 484 6.65 -14.64 -21.71
N ILE A 485 6.55 -15.46 -22.76
CA ILE A 485 6.72 -15.00 -24.15
C ILE A 485 5.60 -14.04 -24.53
N SER A 486 4.34 -14.33 -24.17
CA SER A 486 3.20 -13.45 -24.44
C SER A 486 3.33 -12.08 -23.76
N ILE A 487 3.89 -12.03 -22.54
CA ILE A 487 4.19 -10.76 -21.86
C ILE A 487 5.27 -9.96 -22.60
N LEU A 488 6.30 -10.64 -23.14
CA LEU A 488 7.32 -9.97 -23.95
C LEU A 488 6.74 -9.41 -25.26
N ILE A 489 5.89 -10.18 -25.94
CA ILE A 489 5.18 -9.74 -27.14
C ILE A 489 4.26 -8.56 -26.80
N ALA A 490 3.52 -8.66 -25.69
CA ALA A 490 2.67 -7.58 -25.18
C ALA A 490 3.45 -6.27 -25.03
N PHE A 491 4.63 -6.33 -24.39
CA PHE A 491 5.48 -5.16 -24.18
C PHE A 491 5.93 -4.53 -25.51
N ILE A 492 6.36 -5.34 -26.46
CA ILE A 492 6.80 -4.86 -27.79
C ILE A 492 5.62 -4.23 -28.54
N VAL A 493 4.47 -4.92 -28.63
CA VAL A 493 3.28 -4.42 -29.32
C VAL A 493 2.78 -3.13 -28.68
N TYR A 494 2.80 -3.05 -27.36
CA TYR A 494 2.38 -1.84 -26.65
C TYR A 494 3.25 -0.63 -26.98
N ILE A 495 4.59 -0.77 -26.93
CA ILE A 495 5.51 0.31 -27.29
C ILE A 495 5.31 0.76 -28.75
N LEU A 496 5.22 -0.21 -29.68
CA LEU A 496 4.98 0.09 -31.09
C LEU A 496 3.63 0.81 -31.31
N SER A 497 2.58 0.35 -30.64
CA SER A 497 1.25 0.97 -30.73
C SER A 497 1.24 2.38 -30.15
N LEU A 498 1.94 2.64 -29.02
CA LEU A 498 2.09 3.98 -28.46
C LEU A 498 2.83 4.93 -29.40
N TRP A 499 3.82 4.42 -30.12
CA TRP A 499 4.55 5.19 -31.12
C TRP A 499 3.69 5.52 -32.35
N ILE A 500 2.95 4.53 -32.90
CA ILE A 500 2.05 4.68 -34.03
C ILE A 500 0.93 5.67 -33.71
N THR A 501 0.30 5.55 -32.55
CA THR A 501 -0.78 6.43 -32.09
C THR A 501 -0.31 7.82 -31.66
N LYS A 502 1.02 8.04 -31.60
CA LYS A 502 1.63 9.25 -31.06
C LYS A 502 1.08 9.60 -29.66
N ALA A 503 0.87 8.58 -28.83
CA ALA A 503 0.47 8.75 -27.43
C ALA A 503 1.66 9.19 -26.56
N ILE A 504 2.87 8.81 -26.95
CA ILE A 504 4.14 9.30 -26.39
C ILE A 504 4.80 10.17 -27.48
N VAL A 505 5.08 11.42 -27.14
CA VAL A 505 5.86 12.35 -27.94
C VAL A 505 7.26 12.40 -27.35
N MET A 506 8.29 12.70 -28.19
CA MET A 506 9.70 12.80 -27.72
C MET A 506 9.85 13.73 -26.51
N ASP A 507 9.08 14.83 -26.43
CA ASP A 507 9.06 15.73 -25.27
C ASP A 507 8.68 15.06 -23.96
N ASP A 508 7.78 14.07 -23.99
CA ASP A 508 7.41 13.31 -22.79
C ASP A 508 8.58 12.47 -22.24
N MET A 509 9.48 12.00 -23.11
CA MET A 509 10.66 11.24 -22.73
C MET A 509 11.69 12.09 -21.97
N TYR A 510 11.76 13.40 -22.26
CA TYR A 510 12.61 14.34 -21.52
C TYR A 510 12.13 14.57 -20.09
N HIS A 511 10.85 14.36 -19.80
CA HIS A 511 10.26 14.50 -18.48
C HIS A 511 10.30 13.21 -17.63
N MET A 512 10.67 12.06 -18.23
CA MET A 512 10.82 10.81 -17.48
C MET A 512 12.07 10.80 -16.58
N PRO A 513 11.98 10.39 -15.30
CA PRO A 513 13.05 10.60 -14.31
C PRO A 513 14.36 9.86 -14.59
N VAL A 514 14.38 8.80 -15.40
CA VAL A 514 15.60 8.04 -15.74
C VAL A 514 16.05 8.36 -17.16
N ILE A 515 15.14 8.32 -18.14
CA ILE A 515 15.44 8.52 -19.56
C ILE A 515 15.72 10.00 -19.85
N GLY A 516 14.95 10.91 -19.26
CA GLY A 516 15.09 12.33 -19.46
C GLY A 516 16.43 12.91 -18.95
N LYS A 517 17.03 12.32 -17.90
CA LYS A 517 18.38 12.71 -17.48
C LYS A 517 19.45 12.32 -18.51
N ARG A 518 19.33 11.15 -19.11
CA ARG A 518 20.28 10.68 -20.13
C ARG A 518 20.14 11.46 -21.44
N LEU A 519 18.89 11.74 -21.85
CA LEU A 519 18.61 12.49 -23.06
C LEU A 519 19.08 13.96 -22.95
N ARG A 520 18.80 14.63 -21.82
CA ARG A 520 19.30 15.99 -21.55
C ARG A 520 20.81 16.06 -21.51
N LYS A 521 21.47 15.05 -20.95
CA LYS A 521 22.92 14.98 -20.94
C LYS A 521 23.49 14.83 -22.36
N ARG A 522 22.88 13.99 -23.17
CA ARG A 522 23.27 13.77 -24.56
C ARG A 522 23.05 15.00 -25.44
N GLN A 523 21.92 15.69 -25.24
CA GLN A 523 21.62 16.95 -25.94
C GLN A 523 22.57 18.09 -25.51
N ALA A 524 22.95 18.14 -24.24
CA ALA A 524 23.96 19.08 -23.76
C ALA A 524 25.37 18.78 -24.34
N GLU A 525 25.72 17.50 -24.46
CA GLU A 525 26.95 17.04 -25.10
C GLU A 525 26.96 17.33 -26.61
N GLU A 526 25.85 17.12 -27.30
CA GLU A 526 25.69 17.45 -28.73
C GLU A 526 25.73 18.98 -28.98
N ASN A 527 25.10 19.78 -28.14
CA ASN A 527 25.16 21.23 -28.24
C ASN A 527 26.57 21.76 -27.96
N GLN A 528 27.33 21.20 -27.02
CA GLN A 528 28.72 21.54 -26.79
C GLN A 528 29.61 21.21 -27.98
N ILE A 529 29.41 20.08 -28.64
CA ILE A 529 30.17 19.72 -29.86
C ILE A 529 29.85 20.68 -31.01
N TYR A 530 28.60 21.17 -31.11
CA TYR A 530 28.23 22.20 -32.10
C TYR A 530 28.84 23.58 -31.78
N GLU A 531 28.90 23.97 -30.51
CA GLU A 531 29.55 25.24 -30.09
C GLU A 531 31.07 25.20 -30.22
N ASP A 532 31.72 24.04 -30.09
CA ASP A 532 33.17 23.87 -30.27
C ASP A 532 33.58 23.75 -31.76
N GLN A 533 32.62 23.59 -32.69
CA GLN A 533 32.90 23.53 -34.15
C GLN A 533 32.62 24.82 -34.90
N TYR A 534 32.09 25.84 -34.28
CA TYR A 534 31.87 27.19 -34.80
C TYR A 534 32.44 28.27 -33.86
#